data_9119abc235791e9bf87c519f8964e0d5
#
_entry.id   9119abc235791e9bf87c519f8964e0d5
#
_cell.length_a   1.000
_cell.length_b   1.000
_cell.length_c   1.000
_cell.angle_alpha   90.00
_cell.angle_beta   90.00
_cell.angle_gamma   90.00
#
_symmetry.space_group_name_H-M   'P 1'
#
loop_
_entity.id
_entity.type
_entity.pdbx_description
1 polymer ?
#
loop_
_entity_poly.entity_id
_entity_poly.type
_entity_poly.pdbx_seq_one_letter_code
_entity_poly.pdbx_strand_id
1 'polypeptide(L)'
;MSSEYYSQKYQKKILIRNINSSNKLKLSLDDIYNLLGEKKDSNTRYIKYKKLFYQIPLPTQIDTFLLDYFNFINSKFITKSGTYKKYLAWEKGWKFNLNRIKRNFNIKFLTPKFVRKDQLLRINGKYIIPKSSNFETKLFQTIKLIIFYKYIKNINYIYEFGCGTGHNLIFLSKHFKNLKFIGTDYSRASQKILNLVNKRFSNINGFFFDSTKPSKDFYIKTNAIVFTVGTME
;
A
#
# COMPACT_ATOMS: atom_id res chain seq x y z
N MET A 1 21.96 -6.53 9.81
CA MET A 1 21.27 -5.31 10.29
C MET A 1 20.06 -5.10 9.38
N SER A 2 18.87 -4.99 9.95
CA SER A 2 17.61 -5.12 9.23
C SER A 2 17.20 -3.79 8.58
N SER A 3 16.43 -3.86 7.49
CA SER A 3 15.77 -2.69 6.87
C SER A 3 14.94 -1.90 7.90
N GLU A 4 14.46 -2.54 8.96
CA GLU A 4 13.81 -1.90 10.11
C GLU A 4 14.72 -0.97 10.89
N TYR A 5 15.98 -1.34 11.12
CA TYR A 5 16.93 -0.48 11.84
C TYR A 5 17.22 0.79 11.07
N TYR A 6 17.31 0.71 9.74
CA TYR A 6 17.53 1.88 8.89
C TYR A 6 16.28 2.74 8.75
N SER A 7 15.10 2.13 8.59
CA SER A 7 13.85 2.89 8.57
C SER A 7 13.64 3.66 9.87
N GLN A 8 13.94 3.07 11.03
CA GLN A 8 13.80 3.73 12.32
C GLN A 8 14.85 4.81 12.59
N LYS A 9 16.12 4.61 12.16
CA LYS A 9 17.20 5.59 12.36
C LYS A 9 17.01 6.83 11.48
N TYR A 10 16.52 6.68 10.25
CA TYR A 10 16.20 7.79 9.36
C TYR A 10 14.83 8.41 9.68
N GLN A 11 13.85 7.64 10.13
CA GLN A 11 12.56 8.18 10.59
C GLN A 11 12.69 9.15 11.78
N LYS A 12 13.66 8.97 12.67
CA LYS A 12 13.88 9.88 13.81
C LYS A 12 14.45 11.24 13.42
N LYS A 13 15.07 11.39 12.24
CA LYS A 13 15.71 12.67 11.81
C LYS A 13 14.79 13.59 11.00
N ILE A 14 13.73 13.06 10.38
CA ILE A 14 12.78 13.85 9.58
C ILE A 14 11.54 14.22 10.41
N LEU A 15 11.68 14.44 11.68
CA LEU A 15 10.66 15.13 12.46
C LEU A 15 10.74 16.60 12.10
N ILE A 16 9.80 17.04 11.27
CA ILE A 16 9.55 18.46 11.00
C ILE A 16 9.18 19.09 12.34
N ARG A 17 10.20 19.58 13.06
CA ARG A 17 10.01 20.25 14.33
C ARG A 17 9.35 21.62 14.07
N ASN A 18 8.23 21.83 14.75
CA ASN A 18 7.52 23.11 14.90
C ASN A 18 7.10 23.80 13.61
N ILE A 19 5.93 23.46 13.12
CA ILE A 19 5.23 24.25 12.13
C ILE A 19 4.02 24.88 12.81
N ASN A 20 4.16 26.15 13.17
CA ASN A 20 3.01 27.02 13.34
C ASN A 20 2.35 27.20 11.96
N SER A 21 1.40 26.35 11.61
CA SER A 21 0.72 26.41 10.33
C SER A 21 -0.74 26.72 10.51
N SER A 22 -1.09 27.94 10.18
CA SER A 22 -2.46 28.44 10.07
C SER A 22 -3.25 27.86 8.86
N ASN A 23 -2.59 27.27 7.88
CA ASN A 23 -3.23 26.83 6.62
C ASN A 23 -3.36 25.33 6.48
N LYS A 24 -4.40 24.79 7.09
CA LYS A 24 -4.83 23.40 6.93
C LYS A 24 -5.70 23.27 5.68
N LEU A 25 -5.14 22.72 4.63
CA LEU A 25 -5.85 22.45 3.37
C LEU A 25 -6.55 21.08 3.43
N LYS A 26 -7.60 20.94 2.65
CA LYS A 26 -8.39 19.70 2.55
C LYS A 26 -8.24 19.15 1.12
N LEU A 27 -7.85 17.89 1.02
CA LEU A 27 -7.99 17.14 -0.23
C LEU A 27 -9.45 16.66 -0.30
N SER A 28 -10.20 17.11 -1.30
CA SER A 28 -11.58 16.70 -1.49
C SER A 28 -11.70 15.40 -2.29
N LEU A 29 -12.89 14.82 -2.35
CA LEU A 29 -13.14 13.68 -3.22
C LEU A 29 -13.02 14.08 -4.71
N ASP A 30 -13.42 15.33 -5.04
CA ASP A 30 -13.27 15.88 -6.40
C ASP A 30 -11.81 15.99 -6.82
N ASP A 31 -10.95 16.44 -5.91
CA ASP A 31 -9.51 16.50 -6.18
C ASP A 31 -8.96 15.12 -6.51
N ILE A 32 -9.44 14.06 -5.83
CA ILE A 32 -9.00 12.69 -6.10
C ILE A 32 -9.50 12.19 -7.46
N TYR A 33 -10.74 12.49 -7.84
CA TYR A 33 -11.25 12.18 -9.16
C TYR A 33 -10.43 12.89 -10.26
N ASN A 34 -10.15 14.18 -10.07
CA ASN A 34 -9.33 14.96 -11.00
C ASN A 34 -7.90 14.42 -11.12
N LEU A 35 -7.29 13.97 -9.99
CA LEU A 35 -5.97 13.32 -10.01
C LEU A 35 -5.93 12.04 -10.86
N LEU A 36 -7.04 11.33 -10.94
CA LEU A 36 -7.18 10.11 -11.71
C LEU A 36 -7.61 10.37 -13.16
N GLY A 37 -7.92 11.61 -13.53
CA GLY A 37 -8.54 11.94 -14.83
C GLY A 37 -9.94 11.36 -14.97
N GLU A 38 -10.63 11.11 -13.85
CA GLU A 38 -11.92 10.44 -13.82
C GLU A 38 -13.06 11.43 -13.50
N LYS A 39 -14.25 11.12 -14.02
CA LYS A 39 -15.48 11.85 -13.67
C LYS A 39 -16.27 11.09 -12.63
N LYS A 40 -16.91 11.82 -11.73
CA LYS A 40 -17.88 11.22 -10.79
C LYS A 40 -19.04 10.59 -11.55
N ASP A 41 -19.40 9.40 -11.14
CA ASP A 41 -20.55 8.66 -11.64
C ASP A 41 -21.51 8.28 -10.50
N SER A 42 -22.55 7.49 -10.81
CA SER A 42 -23.53 7.01 -9.84
C SER A 42 -22.90 6.17 -8.72
N ASN A 43 -21.73 5.58 -8.95
CA ASN A 43 -21.02 4.74 -7.98
C ASN A 43 -20.33 5.58 -6.90
N THR A 44 -20.13 6.87 -7.11
CA THR A 44 -19.52 7.80 -6.13
C THR A 44 -20.24 7.73 -4.76
N ARG A 45 -21.55 7.48 -4.74
CA ARG A 45 -22.36 7.34 -3.51
C ARG A 45 -21.90 6.21 -2.59
N TYR A 46 -21.26 5.19 -3.12
CA TYR A 46 -20.75 4.06 -2.34
C TYR A 46 -19.39 4.33 -1.70
N ILE A 47 -18.73 5.42 -2.06
CA ILE A 47 -17.40 5.78 -1.58
C ILE A 47 -17.54 6.60 -0.30
N LYS A 48 -17.39 5.93 0.85
CA LYS A 48 -17.34 6.61 2.16
C LYS A 48 -16.02 7.35 2.32
N TYR A 49 -15.95 8.57 1.78
CA TYR A 49 -14.77 9.39 1.81
C TYR A 49 -14.55 10.00 3.22
N LYS A 50 -13.34 9.83 3.76
CA LYS A 50 -12.89 10.51 4.97
C LYS A 50 -12.04 11.71 4.60
N LYS A 51 -12.40 12.89 5.12
CA LYS A 51 -11.65 14.14 4.88
C LYS A 51 -10.16 13.95 5.14
N LEU A 52 -9.33 14.25 4.16
CA LEU A 52 -7.87 14.21 4.23
C LEU A 52 -7.34 15.63 4.31
N PHE A 53 -6.59 15.92 5.37
CA PHE A 53 -6.04 17.25 5.59
C PHE A 53 -4.52 17.23 5.43
N TYR A 54 -3.99 18.28 4.81
CA TYR A 54 -2.56 18.47 4.57
C TYR A 54 -2.19 19.95 4.69
N GLN A 55 -0.91 20.23 4.63
CA GLN A 55 -0.35 21.57 4.47
C GLN A 55 0.70 21.57 3.37
N ILE A 56 0.97 22.76 2.82
CA ILE A 56 2.06 22.95 1.88
C ILE A 56 3.37 23.08 2.71
N PRO A 57 4.42 22.33 2.39
CA PRO A 57 5.72 22.49 3.04
C PRO A 57 6.40 23.80 2.63
N LEU A 58 7.24 24.31 3.49
CA LEU A 58 8.17 25.39 3.14
C LEU A 58 9.24 24.88 2.15
N PRO A 59 9.78 25.73 1.26
CA PRO A 59 10.86 25.33 0.34
C PRO A 59 12.02 24.63 1.05
N THR A 60 12.49 25.18 2.16
CA THR A 60 13.58 24.60 2.98
C THR A 60 13.29 23.21 3.50
N GLN A 61 12.03 22.88 3.75
CA GLN A 61 11.61 21.53 4.16
C GLN A 61 11.67 20.54 2.99
N ILE A 62 11.34 21.01 1.80
CA ILE A 62 11.46 20.21 0.56
C ILE A 62 12.93 19.94 0.29
N ASP A 63 13.78 20.95 0.37
CA ASP A 63 15.23 20.83 0.13
C ASP A 63 15.88 19.85 1.10
N THR A 64 15.57 19.97 2.40
CA THR A 64 16.06 19.04 3.42
C THR A 64 15.61 17.60 3.12
N PHE A 65 14.36 17.41 2.75
CA PHE A 65 13.83 16.07 2.39
C PHE A 65 14.53 15.51 1.15
N LEU A 66 14.72 16.31 0.11
CA LEU A 66 15.39 15.88 -1.12
C LEU A 66 16.84 15.51 -0.85
N LEU A 67 17.56 16.32 -0.06
CA LEU A 67 18.94 16.03 0.32
C LEU A 67 19.05 14.71 1.08
N ASP A 68 18.21 14.49 2.08
CA ASP A 68 18.15 13.24 2.84
C ASP A 68 17.82 12.05 1.94
N TYR A 69 16.90 12.22 0.98
CA TYR A 69 16.52 11.20 0.03
C TYR A 69 17.67 10.85 -0.93
N PHE A 70 18.38 11.83 -1.47
CA PHE A 70 19.54 11.59 -2.32
C PHE A 70 20.69 10.93 -1.54
N ASN A 71 20.95 11.33 -0.31
CA ASN A 71 21.91 10.68 0.56
C ASN A 71 21.54 9.20 0.84
N PHE A 72 20.23 8.93 0.99
CA PHE A 72 19.75 7.56 1.13
C PHE A 72 19.93 6.74 -0.15
N ILE A 73 19.59 7.28 -1.32
CA ILE A 73 19.76 6.59 -2.62
C ILE A 73 21.23 6.24 -2.86
N ASN A 74 22.14 7.16 -2.56
CA ASN A 74 23.59 6.98 -2.72
C ASN A 74 24.19 6.08 -1.64
N SER A 75 23.42 5.69 -0.63
CA SER A 75 23.92 4.82 0.42
C SER A 75 24.08 3.38 -0.08
N LYS A 76 25.12 2.67 0.43
CA LYS A 76 25.39 1.24 0.15
C LYS A 76 24.28 0.29 0.65
N PHE A 77 23.21 0.82 1.21
CA PHE A 77 22.12 0.05 1.83
C PHE A 77 20.97 -0.28 0.89
N ILE A 78 20.95 0.30 -0.31
CA ILE A 78 19.93 -0.02 -1.31
C ILE A 78 20.27 -1.38 -1.93
N THR A 79 19.38 -2.33 -1.73
CA THR A 79 19.49 -3.64 -2.40
C THR A 79 18.82 -3.58 -3.77
N LYS A 80 19.54 -4.04 -4.81
CA LYS A 80 18.98 -4.15 -6.17
C LYS A 80 17.75 -5.07 -6.17
N SER A 81 16.73 -4.71 -6.93
CA SER A 81 15.56 -5.56 -7.17
C SER A 81 15.96 -6.89 -7.83
N GLY A 82 15.19 -7.95 -7.58
CA GLY A 82 15.46 -9.29 -8.14
C GLY A 82 16.59 -10.06 -7.47
N THR A 83 17.30 -9.51 -6.48
CA THR A 83 18.37 -10.21 -5.78
C THR A 83 17.86 -11.08 -4.63
N TYR A 84 18.58 -12.18 -4.32
CA TYR A 84 18.29 -13.01 -3.14
C TYR A 84 18.28 -12.20 -1.82
N LYS A 85 19.15 -11.20 -1.71
CA LYS A 85 19.18 -10.27 -0.57
C LYS A 85 17.88 -9.48 -0.43
N LYS A 86 17.29 -9.03 -1.55
CA LYS A 86 15.99 -8.36 -1.57
C LYS A 86 14.87 -9.31 -1.16
N TYR A 87 14.89 -10.55 -1.67
CA TYR A 87 13.96 -11.61 -1.26
C TYR A 87 13.97 -11.81 0.26
N LEU A 88 15.17 -12.00 0.86
CA LEU A 88 15.29 -12.19 2.31
C LEU A 88 14.76 -10.99 3.12
N ALA A 89 14.94 -9.79 2.61
CA ALA A 89 14.41 -8.58 3.25
C ALA A 89 12.87 -8.59 3.30
N TRP A 90 12.22 -8.95 2.19
CA TRP A 90 10.75 -9.07 2.13
C TRP A 90 10.24 -10.23 2.99
N GLU A 91 10.86 -11.39 2.88
CA GLU A 91 10.51 -12.57 3.70
C GLU A 91 10.59 -12.25 5.20
N LYS A 92 11.63 -11.52 5.64
CA LYS A 92 11.78 -11.08 7.03
C LYS A 92 10.70 -10.08 7.43
N GLY A 93 10.38 -9.13 6.54
CA GLY A 93 9.32 -8.15 6.78
C GLY A 93 7.97 -8.83 6.99
N TRP A 94 7.59 -9.73 6.09
CA TRP A 94 6.32 -10.47 6.21
C TRP A 94 6.30 -11.45 7.39
N LYS A 95 7.43 -12.07 7.75
CA LYS A 95 7.53 -12.88 9.00
C LYS A 95 7.18 -12.08 10.24
N PHE A 96 7.55 -10.83 10.30
CA PHE A 96 7.16 -9.98 11.42
C PHE A 96 5.62 -9.84 11.52
N ASN A 97 4.94 -9.53 10.41
CA ASN A 97 3.47 -9.46 10.39
C ASN A 97 2.85 -10.81 10.73
N LEU A 98 3.37 -11.91 10.15
CA LEU A 98 2.92 -13.27 10.42
C LEU A 98 2.97 -13.62 11.92
N ASN A 99 4.08 -13.31 12.58
CA ASN A 99 4.24 -13.62 14.01
C ASN A 99 3.23 -12.86 14.87
N ARG A 100 2.89 -11.63 14.50
CA ARG A 100 1.86 -10.85 15.20
C ARG A 100 0.47 -11.45 15.05
N ILE A 101 0.07 -11.80 13.84
CA ILE A 101 -1.28 -12.35 13.59
C ILE A 101 -1.43 -13.78 14.10
N LYS A 102 -0.36 -14.56 14.20
CA LYS A 102 -0.39 -15.88 14.83
C LYS A 102 -0.71 -15.80 16.33
N ARG A 103 -0.19 -14.79 17.03
CA ARG A 103 -0.46 -14.59 18.46
C ARG A 103 -1.87 -14.08 18.70
N ASN A 104 -2.30 -13.11 17.92
CA ASN A 104 -3.64 -12.54 17.98
C ASN A 104 -4.01 -12.00 16.59
N PHE A 105 -5.05 -12.58 15.99
CA PHE A 105 -5.48 -12.14 14.67
C PHE A 105 -6.16 -10.76 14.74
N ASN A 106 -5.45 -9.75 14.30
CA ASN A 106 -5.99 -8.39 14.16
C ASN A 106 -5.60 -7.82 12.80
N ILE A 107 -6.59 -7.35 12.03
CA ILE A 107 -6.40 -6.76 10.70
C ILE A 107 -5.39 -5.60 10.72
N LYS A 108 -5.31 -4.84 11.81
CA LYS A 108 -4.32 -3.76 11.97
C LYS A 108 -2.88 -4.25 11.86
N PHE A 109 -2.62 -5.53 12.18
CA PHE A 109 -1.30 -6.13 12.05
C PHE A 109 -0.94 -6.53 10.61
N LEU A 110 -1.91 -6.48 9.70
CA LEU A 110 -1.69 -6.73 8.29
C LEU A 110 -1.27 -5.46 7.51
N THR A 111 -1.37 -4.28 8.12
CA THR A 111 -0.82 -3.07 7.52
C THR A 111 0.69 -3.17 7.49
N PRO A 112 1.32 -3.08 6.30
CA PRO A 112 2.77 -3.18 6.18
C PRO A 112 3.48 -2.10 6.98
N LYS A 113 4.62 -2.44 7.60
CA LYS A 113 5.38 -1.48 8.40
C LYS A 113 6.08 -0.39 7.60
N PHE A 114 6.29 -0.64 6.30
CA PHE A 114 6.89 0.36 5.41
C PHE A 114 5.90 1.44 4.96
N VAL A 115 4.61 1.28 5.24
CA VAL A 115 3.64 2.38 5.13
C VAL A 115 4.03 3.45 6.14
N ARG A 116 4.60 4.51 5.62
CA ARG A 116 5.26 5.55 6.39
C ARG A 116 4.25 6.50 7.00
N LYS A 117 4.52 6.90 8.23
CA LYS A 117 3.79 7.96 8.92
C LYS A 117 4.57 9.25 8.81
N ASP A 118 3.87 10.37 8.73
CA ASP A 118 4.44 11.71 8.87
C ASP A 118 5.56 12.05 7.87
N GLN A 119 5.42 11.59 6.61
CA GLN A 119 6.33 11.89 5.52
C GLN A 119 5.76 12.92 4.57
N LEU A 120 6.67 13.66 3.91
CA LEU A 120 6.33 14.39 2.70
C LEU A 120 5.79 13.42 1.66
N LEU A 121 4.63 13.74 1.10
CA LEU A 121 4.04 13.05 -0.03
C LEU A 121 4.10 13.96 -1.25
N ARG A 122 4.21 13.35 -2.43
CA ARG A 122 4.10 14.06 -3.70
C ARG A 122 2.76 13.71 -4.35
N ILE A 123 1.91 14.71 -4.55
CA ILE A 123 0.62 14.57 -5.19
C ILE A 123 0.56 15.56 -6.35
N ASN A 124 0.31 15.06 -7.56
CA ASN A 124 0.25 15.87 -8.78
C ASN A 124 1.44 16.83 -8.92
N GLY A 125 2.66 16.31 -8.75
CA GLY A 125 3.89 17.10 -8.87
C GLY A 125 4.20 18.01 -7.67
N LYS A 126 3.29 18.19 -6.71
CA LYS A 126 3.45 19.07 -5.56
C LYS A 126 3.73 18.28 -4.28
N TYR A 127 4.65 18.78 -3.46
CA TYR A 127 4.88 18.20 -2.14
C TYR A 127 3.86 18.70 -1.13
N ILE A 128 3.42 17.81 -0.26
CA ILE A 128 2.49 18.08 0.84
C ILE A 128 2.95 17.41 2.12
N ILE A 129 2.54 17.96 3.26
CA ILE A 129 2.72 17.35 4.59
C ILE A 129 1.35 16.88 5.08
N PRO A 130 1.13 15.56 5.19
CA PRO A 130 -0.10 15.00 5.74
C PRO A 130 -0.33 15.42 7.19
N LYS A 131 -1.57 15.70 7.55
CA LYS A 131 -1.96 16.02 8.95
C LYS A 131 -2.46 14.80 9.73
N SER A 132 -2.42 13.60 9.13
CA SER A 132 -2.75 12.36 9.83
C SER A 132 -1.84 11.22 9.39
N SER A 133 -1.46 10.37 10.33
CA SER A 133 -0.58 9.21 10.11
C SER A 133 -1.14 8.15 9.16
N ASN A 134 -2.42 8.22 8.83
CA ASN A 134 -3.08 7.30 7.91
C ASN A 134 -3.57 7.99 6.62
N PHE A 135 -3.06 9.19 6.32
CA PHE A 135 -3.43 9.95 5.14
C PHE A 135 -3.22 9.15 3.85
N GLU A 136 -2.00 8.66 3.65
CA GLU A 136 -1.62 7.88 2.47
C GLU A 136 -2.48 6.61 2.33
N THR A 137 -2.63 5.86 3.42
CA THR A 137 -3.47 4.65 3.41
C THR A 137 -4.91 4.95 3.00
N LYS A 138 -5.51 6.03 3.54
CA LYS A 138 -6.88 6.43 3.19
C LYS A 138 -6.98 6.94 1.76
N LEU A 139 -5.98 7.69 1.30
CA LEU A 139 -5.92 8.15 -0.09
C LEU A 139 -5.92 6.97 -1.06
N PHE A 140 -5.00 6.01 -0.87
CA PHE A 140 -4.93 4.81 -1.71
C PHE A 140 -6.17 3.93 -1.58
N GLN A 141 -6.81 3.85 -0.42
CA GLN A 141 -8.09 3.17 -0.26
C GLN A 141 -9.19 3.83 -1.09
N THR A 142 -9.26 5.17 -1.07
CA THR A 142 -10.24 5.93 -1.86
C THR A 142 -10.00 5.76 -3.36
N ILE A 143 -8.74 5.87 -3.81
CA ILE A 143 -8.34 5.62 -5.19
C ILE A 143 -8.77 4.22 -5.65
N LYS A 144 -8.47 3.19 -4.86
CA LYS A 144 -8.90 1.82 -5.17
C LYS A 144 -10.41 1.71 -5.33
N LEU A 145 -11.19 2.31 -4.42
CA LEU A 145 -12.65 2.25 -4.54
C LEU A 145 -13.14 2.93 -5.82
N ILE A 146 -12.61 4.10 -6.17
CA ILE A 146 -12.98 4.79 -7.42
C ILE A 146 -12.73 3.88 -8.62
N ILE A 147 -11.51 3.32 -8.72
CA ILE A 147 -11.11 2.46 -9.83
C ILE A 147 -11.97 1.19 -9.86
N PHE A 148 -12.09 0.50 -8.73
CA PHE A 148 -12.79 -0.78 -8.71
C PHE A 148 -14.29 -0.61 -8.96
N TYR A 149 -14.98 0.38 -8.40
CA TYR A 149 -16.40 0.62 -8.70
C TYR A 149 -16.64 0.91 -10.19
N LYS A 150 -15.69 1.52 -10.88
CA LYS A 150 -15.78 1.79 -12.33
C LYS A 150 -15.65 0.52 -13.17
N TYR A 151 -14.72 -0.38 -12.81
CA TYR A 151 -14.33 -1.51 -13.67
C TYR A 151 -14.88 -2.87 -13.22
N ILE A 152 -15.62 -2.94 -12.09
CA ILE A 152 -16.02 -4.21 -11.49
C ILE A 152 -17.21 -4.91 -12.19
N LYS A 153 -17.82 -4.27 -13.17
CA LYS A 153 -18.98 -4.82 -13.88
C LYS A 153 -18.60 -6.14 -14.60
N ASN A 154 -19.38 -7.19 -14.37
CA ASN A 154 -19.17 -8.54 -14.94
C ASN A 154 -17.84 -9.22 -14.50
N ILE A 155 -17.27 -8.80 -13.36
CA ILE A 155 -16.06 -9.39 -12.79
C ILE A 155 -16.44 -10.40 -11.70
N ASN A 156 -15.73 -11.53 -11.69
CA ASN A 156 -15.89 -12.58 -10.67
C ASN A 156 -14.64 -12.72 -9.80
N TYR A 157 -13.47 -12.34 -10.32
CA TYR A 157 -12.17 -12.54 -9.68
C TYR A 157 -11.36 -11.26 -9.65
N ILE A 158 -10.64 -11.07 -8.55
CA ILE A 158 -9.67 -9.98 -8.38
C ILE A 158 -8.34 -10.60 -7.96
N TYR A 159 -7.29 -10.33 -8.74
CA TYR A 159 -5.92 -10.78 -8.48
C TYR A 159 -5.05 -9.62 -8.07
N GLU A 160 -4.32 -9.75 -6.96
CA GLU A 160 -3.25 -8.83 -6.57
C GLU A 160 -1.90 -9.53 -6.67
N PHE A 161 -1.02 -9.04 -7.54
CA PHE A 161 0.35 -9.52 -7.64
C PHE A 161 1.25 -8.77 -6.66
N GLY A 162 2.07 -9.53 -5.90
CA GLY A 162 2.86 -8.99 -4.82
C GLY A 162 2.02 -8.49 -3.64
N CYS A 163 1.00 -9.24 -3.29
CA CYS A 163 0.00 -8.84 -2.30
C CYS A 163 0.53 -8.71 -0.86
N GLY A 164 1.71 -9.22 -0.57
CA GLY A 164 2.33 -9.20 0.76
C GLY A 164 1.43 -9.78 1.84
N THR A 165 0.88 -8.94 2.70
CA THR A 165 -0.03 -9.36 3.78
C THR A 165 -1.48 -9.55 3.33
N GLY A 166 -1.82 -9.23 2.09
CA GLY A 166 -3.19 -9.24 1.59
C GLY A 166 -4.08 -8.12 2.15
N HIS A 167 -3.51 -7.07 2.74
CA HIS A 167 -4.31 -6.01 3.36
C HIS A 167 -5.20 -5.25 2.36
N ASN A 168 -4.78 -5.13 1.09
CA ASN A 168 -5.59 -4.54 0.03
C ASN A 168 -6.78 -5.45 -0.31
N LEU A 169 -6.54 -6.76 -0.41
CA LEU A 169 -7.59 -7.74 -0.69
C LEU A 169 -8.64 -7.74 0.41
N ILE A 170 -8.23 -7.71 1.69
CA ILE A 170 -9.16 -7.62 2.82
C ILE A 170 -9.95 -6.31 2.77
N PHE A 171 -9.32 -5.21 2.40
CA PHE A 171 -10.02 -3.94 2.24
C PHE A 171 -11.09 -4.02 1.15
N LEU A 172 -10.74 -4.53 -0.04
CA LEU A 172 -11.64 -4.65 -1.17
C LEU A 172 -12.74 -5.68 -0.92
N SER A 173 -12.45 -6.81 -0.27
CA SER A 173 -13.44 -7.85 0.01
C SER A 173 -14.59 -7.40 0.91
N LYS A 174 -14.37 -6.36 1.73
CA LYS A 174 -15.44 -5.75 2.53
C LYS A 174 -16.43 -4.93 1.70
N HIS A 175 -15.97 -4.40 0.56
CA HIS A 175 -16.81 -3.61 -0.35
C HIS A 175 -17.46 -4.48 -1.43
N PHE A 176 -16.77 -5.54 -1.88
CA PHE A 176 -17.18 -6.40 -2.99
C PHE A 176 -17.30 -7.85 -2.52
N LYS A 177 -18.28 -8.11 -1.65
CA LYS A 177 -18.44 -9.39 -0.93
C LYS A 177 -18.64 -10.62 -1.82
N ASN A 178 -19.24 -10.43 -3.01
CA ASN A 178 -19.59 -11.51 -3.93
C ASN A 178 -18.40 -11.93 -4.83
N LEU A 179 -17.28 -11.24 -4.75
CA LEU A 179 -16.11 -11.53 -5.57
C LEU A 179 -15.13 -12.44 -4.85
N LYS A 180 -14.35 -13.17 -5.64
CA LYS A 180 -13.22 -13.99 -5.19
C LYS A 180 -11.93 -13.21 -5.35
N PHE A 181 -11.13 -13.17 -4.30
CA PHE A 181 -9.88 -12.44 -4.23
C PHE A 181 -8.72 -13.41 -4.17
N ILE A 182 -7.72 -13.20 -5.02
CA ILE A 182 -6.53 -14.05 -5.10
C ILE A 182 -5.29 -13.16 -4.93
N GLY A 183 -4.56 -13.41 -3.86
CA GLY A 183 -3.27 -12.76 -3.62
C GLY A 183 -2.13 -13.65 -4.05
N THR A 184 -1.19 -13.11 -4.83
CA THR A 184 0.03 -13.81 -5.19
C THR A 184 1.25 -13.08 -4.66
N ASP A 185 2.22 -13.84 -4.17
CA ASP A 185 3.48 -13.31 -3.65
C ASP A 185 4.54 -14.43 -3.68
N TYR A 186 5.80 -14.06 -3.87
CA TYR A 186 6.91 -15.01 -3.86
C TYR A 186 7.45 -15.30 -2.45
N SER A 187 6.97 -14.58 -1.42
CA SER A 187 7.36 -14.81 -0.02
C SER A 187 6.54 -15.94 0.60
N ARG A 188 7.22 -16.89 1.23
CA ARG A 188 6.59 -17.97 1.99
C ARG A 188 5.82 -17.44 3.22
N ALA A 189 6.30 -16.37 3.83
CA ALA A 189 5.61 -15.73 4.96
C ALA A 189 4.29 -15.11 4.51
N SER A 190 4.24 -14.47 3.33
CA SER A 190 3.01 -13.97 2.73
C SER A 190 1.97 -15.07 2.55
N GLN A 191 2.36 -16.23 1.99
CA GLN A 191 1.44 -17.36 1.83
C GLN A 191 0.86 -17.85 3.16
N LYS A 192 1.69 -17.95 4.20
CA LYS A 192 1.23 -18.32 5.55
C LYS A 192 0.26 -17.28 6.14
N ILE A 193 0.46 -16.00 5.85
CA ILE A 193 -0.47 -14.93 6.23
C ILE A 193 -1.80 -15.13 5.52
N LEU A 194 -1.79 -15.32 4.19
CA LEU A 194 -3.01 -15.48 3.40
C LEU A 194 -3.80 -16.73 3.82
N ASN A 195 -3.13 -17.82 4.19
CA ASN A 195 -3.81 -18.99 4.75
C ASN A 195 -4.55 -18.68 6.07
N LEU A 196 -3.98 -17.82 6.92
CA LEU A 196 -4.66 -17.37 8.15
C LEU A 196 -5.79 -16.38 7.85
N VAL A 197 -5.62 -15.53 6.82
CA VAL A 197 -6.66 -14.62 6.33
C VAL A 197 -7.83 -15.39 5.75
N ASN A 198 -7.58 -16.42 4.94
CA ASN A 198 -8.62 -17.28 4.34
C ASN A 198 -9.55 -17.89 5.39
N LYS A 199 -9.02 -18.31 6.54
CA LYS A 199 -9.83 -18.86 7.65
C LYS A 199 -10.87 -17.85 8.19
N ARG A 200 -10.71 -16.57 7.94
CA ARG A 200 -11.59 -15.48 8.40
C ARG A 200 -12.36 -14.80 7.26
N PHE A 201 -11.80 -14.86 6.06
CA PHE A 201 -12.33 -14.28 4.84
C PHE A 201 -12.29 -15.36 3.76
N SER A 202 -13.29 -16.21 3.73
CA SER A 202 -13.35 -17.41 2.85
C SER A 202 -13.28 -17.11 1.36
N ASN A 203 -13.56 -15.86 0.98
CA ASN A 203 -13.44 -15.39 -0.39
C ASN A 203 -12.04 -14.87 -0.77
N ILE A 204 -11.04 -14.93 0.14
CA ILE A 204 -9.64 -14.53 -0.12
C ILE A 204 -8.76 -15.77 -0.10
N ASN A 205 -8.03 -16.01 -1.20
CA ASN A 205 -7.08 -17.11 -1.34
C ASN A 205 -5.68 -16.58 -1.64
N GLY A 206 -4.65 -17.36 -1.29
CA GLY A 206 -3.26 -17.05 -1.55
C GLY A 206 -2.58 -18.11 -2.39
N PHE A 207 -1.74 -17.68 -3.35
CA PHE A 207 -0.90 -18.54 -4.15
C PHE A 207 0.54 -18.05 -4.12
N PHE A 208 1.48 -19.01 -4.03
CA PHE A 208 2.88 -18.71 -4.25
C PHE A 208 3.10 -18.42 -5.74
N PHE A 209 3.67 -17.28 -6.05
CA PHE A 209 3.98 -16.90 -7.42
C PHE A 209 5.24 -16.05 -7.46
N ASP A 210 6.24 -16.55 -8.17
CA ASP A 210 7.46 -15.83 -8.48
C ASP A 210 7.39 -15.35 -9.94
N SER A 211 7.25 -14.04 -10.15
CA SER A 211 7.15 -13.46 -11.50
C SER A 211 8.43 -13.63 -12.33
N THR A 212 9.57 -13.91 -11.68
CA THR A 212 10.85 -14.18 -12.38
C THR A 212 10.94 -15.62 -12.86
N LYS A 213 10.13 -16.53 -12.28
CA LYS A 213 10.06 -17.95 -12.61
C LYS A 213 8.58 -18.40 -12.58
N PRO A 214 7.76 -17.93 -13.52
CA PRO A 214 6.32 -18.20 -13.50
C PRO A 214 6.05 -19.70 -13.67
N SER A 215 5.18 -20.24 -12.81
CA SER A 215 4.71 -21.62 -12.94
C SER A 215 3.73 -21.74 -14.10
N LYS A 216 3.83 -22.80 -14.88
CA LYS A 216 2.86 -23.14 -15.94
C LYS A 216 1.49 -23.51 -15.39
N ASP A 217 1.41 -23.90 -14.12
CA ASP A 217 0.15 -24.29 -13.45
C ASP A 217 -0.65 -23.09 -12.93
N PHE A 218 -0.06 -21.88 -12.95
CA PHE A 218 -0.77 -20.67 -12.55
C PHE A 218 -1.42 -20.02 -13.76
N TYR A 219 -2.73 -19.89 -13.72
CA TYR A 219 -3.52 -19.19 -14.73
C TYR A 219 -4.50 -18.21 -14.10
N ILE A 220 -4.74 -17.11 -14.81
CA ILE A 220 -5.74 -16.12 -14.44
C ILE A 220 -7.07 -16.54 -15.04
N LYS A 221 -8.10 -16.63 -14.20
CA LYS A 221 -9.46 -16.95 -14.65
C LYS A 221 -10.03 -15.84 -15.52
N THR A 222 -10.95 -16.18 -16.40
CA THR A 222 -11.73 -15.21 -17.16
C THR A 222 -12.56 -14.30 -16.24
N ASN A 223 -12.98 -13.16 -16.73
CA ASN A 223 -13.72 -12.15 -15.95
C ASN A 223 -13.00 -11.77 -14.66
N ALA A 224 -11.73 -11.42 -14.79
CA ALA A 224 -10.88 -11.03 -13.69
C ALA A 224 -10.30 -9.62 -13.89
N ILE A 225 -10.11 -8.90 -12.77
CA ILE A 225 -9.24 -7.74 -12.67
C ILE A 225 -7.91 -8.19 -12.08
N VAL A 226 -6.82 -7.74 -12.69
CA VAL A 226 -5.46 -7.91 -12.17
C VAL A 226 -4.91 -6.55 -11.79
N PHE A 227 -4.33 -6.45 -10.60
CA PHE A 227 -3.68 -5.22 -10.16
C PHE A 227 -2.44 -5.52 -9.31
N THR A 228 -1.62 -4.50 -9.16
CA THR A 228 -0.45 -4.50 -8.29
C THR A 228 -0.30 -3.15 -7.60
N VAL A 229 0.27 -3.13 -6.41
CA VAL A 229 0.55 -1.90 -5.65
C VAL A 229 1.97 -1.95 -5.11
N GLY A 230 2.86 -1.10 -5.65
CA GLY A 230 4.25 -0.98 -5.20
C GLY A 230 5.08 -2.26 -5.36
N THR A 231 4.82 -3.05 -6.39
CA THR A 231 5.47 -4.36 -6.59
C THR A 231 6.33 -4.40 -7.84
N MET A 232 6.05 -3.54 -8.79
CA MET A 232 6.76 -3.49 -10.09
C MET A 232 7.88 -2.44 -10.10
N GLU A 233 8.43 -2.11 -8.94
CA GLU A 233 9.54 -1.17 -8.76
C GLU A 233 10.91 -1.84 -8.88
#